data_300ae3515a015fd077161d236651961d
#
_entry.id   300ae3515a015fd077161d236651961d
#
_cell.length_a   1.000
_cell.length_b   1.000
_cell.length_c   1.000
_cell.angle_alpha   90.00
_cell.angle_beta   90.00
_cell.angle_gamma   90.00
#
_symmetry.space_group_name_H-M   'P 1'
#
loop_
_entity.id
_entity.type
_entity.pdbx_description
1 polymer ?
#
loop_
_entity_poly.entity_id
_entity_poly.type
_entity_poly.pdbx_seq_one_letter_code
_entity_poly.pdbx_strand_id
1 'polypeptide(L)'
;YKKNSLELRKAYRTLKEEGVQNLHFLSEEELGLTQDCSVEGWHPNDLGMQVYADAYVPKIKEILNETSEKRSIFVPRTQQRDSYNWKERHEQILALNKEKAPQILLIGNSITHYWAGEPAASLARGTDSWEKLFKGKVVRNLGFGWDRIENALWRIYHGELDGYDAKKIILLMGTNNLDKNTDNESKEFELIEHEY
;
A
#
# COMPACT_ATOMS: atom_id res chain seq x y z
N TYR A 1 12.85 -32.07 1.60
CA TYR A 1 11.54 -31.43 1.76
C TYR A 1 10.86 -31.90 3.05
N LYS A 2 10.42 -33.15 3.20
CA LYS A 2 9.64 -33.66 4.36
C LYS A 2 10.25 -33.33 5.73
N LYS A 3 11.57 -33.31 5.88
CA LYS A 3 12.22 -32.97 7.16
C LYS A 3 12.04 -31.50 7.52
N ASN A 4 12.18 -30.59 6.55
CA ASN A 4 12.03 -29.14 6.78
C ASN A 4 10.57 -28.79 7.08
N SER A 5 9.61 -29.39 6.41
CA SER A 5 8.18 -29.21 6.68
C SER A 5 7.79 -29.68 8.09
N LEU A 6 8.39 -30.76 8.58
CA LEU A 6 8.16 -31.25 9.94
C LEU A 6 8.69 -30.27 11.01
N GLU A 7 9.89 -29.72 10.81
CA GLU A 7 10.46 -28.75 11.74
C GLU A 7 9.66 -27.42 11.73
N LEU A 8 9.22 -26.99 10.56
CA LEU A 8 8.36 -25.81 10.44
C LEU A 8 7.02 -25.99 11.18
N ARG A 9 6.39 -27.17 11.05
CA ARG A 9 5.17 -27.53 11.79
C ARG A 9 5.38 -27.53 13.32
N LYS A 10 6.53 -28.04 13.78
CA LYS A 10 6.87 -28.01 15.21
C LYS A 10 7.01 -26.56 15.69
N ALA A 11 7.78 -25.75 14.98
CA ALA A 11 7.97 -24.33 15.31
C ALA A 11 6.61 -23.61 15.36
N TYR A 12 5.74 -23.82 14.38
CA TYR A 12 4.39 -23.26 14.37
C TYR A 12 3.58 -23.64 15.62
N ARG A 13 3.59 -24.93 16.00
CA ARG A 13 2.87 -25.42 17.21
C ARG A 13 3.43 -24.78 18.45
N THR A 14 4.74 -24.77 18.65
CA THR A 14 5.40 -24.14 19.79
C THR A 14 5.00 -22.67 19.94
N LEU A 15 5.07 -21.91 18.85
CA LEU A 15 4.70 -20.50 18.85
C LEU A 15 3.20 -20.28 19.19
N LYS A 16 2.33 -21.17 18.72
CA LYS A 16 0.90 -21.13 19.07
C LYS A 16 0.67 -21.46 20.56
N GLU A 17 1.40 -22.43 21.12
CA GLU A 17 1.36 -22.79 22.53
C GLU A 17 1.90 -21.65 23.42
N GLU A 18 2.90 -20.90 22.93
CA GLU A 18 3.41 -19.68 23.55
C GLU A 18 2.45 -18.48 23.45
N GLY A 19 1.30 -18.64 22.79
CA GLY A 19 0.26 -17.61 22.67
C GLY A 19 0.48 -16.60 21.54
N VAL A 20 1.37 -16.86 20.58
CA VAL A 20 1.55 -15.99 19.42
C VAL A 20 0.27 -15.92 18.61
N GLN A 21 -0.28 -14.71 18.50
CA GLN A 21 -1.51 -14.45 17.76
C GLN A 21 -1.22 -14.13 16.28
N ASN A 22 -2.23 -14.29 15.41
CA ASN A 22 -2.16 -13.97 13.98
C ASN A 22 -1.04 -14.71 13.24
N LEU A 23 -0.69 -15.90 13.70
CA LEU A 23 0.22 -16.81 13.05
C LEU A 23 -0.60 -17.86 12.27
N HIS A 24 -0.44 -17.89 10.97
CA HIS A 24 -1.13 -18.79 10.07
C HIS A 24 -0.13 -19.72 9.40
N PHE A 25 -0.54 -20.93 9.14
CA PHE A 25 0.29 -21.97 8.53
C PHE A 25 -0.47 -22.61 7.38
N LEU A 26 0.20 -22.77 6.26
CA LEU A 26 -0.29 -23.50 5.11
C LEU A 26 0.61 -24.72 4.94
N SER A 27 0.03 -25.90 5.05
CA SER A 27 0.78 -27.15 5.01
C SER A 27 1.19 -27.51 3.59
N GLU A 28 2.16 -28.41 3.47
CA GLU A 28 2.60 -28.97 2.19
C GLU A 28 1.43 -29.67 1.44
N GLU A 29 0.55 -30.34 2.19
CA GLU A 29 -0.64 -30.99 1.65
C GLU A 29 -1.65 -29.97 1.11
N GLU A 30 -1.84 -28.86 1.81
CA GLU A 30 -2.74 -27.77 1.38
C GLU A 30 -2.17 -27.01 0.19
N LEU A 31 -0.84 -26.90 0.07
CA LEU A 31 -0.19 -26.31 -1.09
C LEU A 31 -0.40 -27.14 -2.36
N GLY A 32 -0.45 -28.47 -2.25
CA GLY A 32 -0.71 -29.36 -3.38
C GLY A 32 0.38 -29.39 -4.45
N LEU A 33 1.63 -29.01 -4.11
CA LEU A 33 2.74 -29.00 -5.05
C LEU A 33 3.15 -30.42 -5.45
N THR A 34 3.34 -30.62 -6.75
CA THR A 34 3.90 -31.84 -7.34
C THR A 34 5.29 -31.60 -7.92
N GLN A 35 5.97 -32.65 -8.37
CA GLN A 35 7.27 -32.50 -9.02
C GLN A 35 7.20 -31.66 -10.30
N ASP A 36 6.07 -31.72 -11.01
CA ASP A 36 5.84 -30.96 -12.24
C ASP A 36 5.70 -29.44 -11.99
N CYS A 37 5.53 -29.04 -10.72
CA CYS A 37 5.42 -27.64 -10.32
C CYS A 37 6.77 -26.93 -10.18
N SER A 38 7.89 -27.56 -10.47
CA SER A 38 9.22 -26.97 -10.30
C SER A 38 10.12 -27.16 -11.53
N VAL A 39 11.08 -26.26 -11.71
CA VAL A 39 12.06 -26.33 -12.80
C VAL A 39 13.13 -27.36 -12.50
N GLU A 40 13.75 -27.28 -11.33
CA GLU A 40 14.84 -28.18 -10.89
C GLU A 40 14.58 -28.78 -9.51
N GLY A 41 13.32 -28.90 -9.14
CA GLY A 41 12.91 -29.42 -7.85
C GLY A 41 12.92 -28.40 -6.70
N TRP A 42 13.27 -27.13 -6.96
CA TRP A 42 13.36 -26.05 -5.95
C TRP A 42 12.53 -24.82 -6.31
N HIS A 43 12.68 -24.32 -7.53
CA HIS A 43 12.00 -23.12 -7.95
C HIS A 43 10.70 -23.46 -8.67
N PRO A 44 9.58 -22.82 -8.32
CA PRO A 44 8.32 -23.03 -9.00
C PRO A 44 8.42 -22.57 -10.46
N ASN A 45 7.90 -23.37 -11.37
CA ASN A 45 7.61 -22.98 -12.74
C ASN A 45 6.22 -22.32 -12.81
N ASP A 46 5.72 -21.99 -14.00
CA ASP A 46 4.43 -21.31 -14.17
C ASP A 46 3.27 -22.13 -13.55
N LEU A 47 3.28 -23.46 -13.68
CA LEU A 47 2.32 -24.33 -13.03
C LEU A 47 2.44 -24.27 -11.51
N GLY A 48 3.67 -24.29 -10.99
CA GLY A 48 3.93 -24.15 -9.55
C GLY A 48 3.46 -22.81 -9.00
N MET A 49 3.68 -21.72 -9.73
CA MET A 49 3.18 -20.39 -9.34
C MET A 49 1.65 -20.34 -9.32
N GLN A 50 0.98 -20.98 -10.27
CA GLN A 50 -0.47 -21.10 -10.27
C GLN A 50 -0.97 -21.89 -9.04
N VAL A 51 -0.36 -23.02 -8.75
CA VAL A 51 -0.69 -23.86 -7.58
C VAL A 51 -0.50 -23.09 -6.27
N TYR A 52 0.59 -22.31 -6.13
CA TYR A 52 0.78 -21.41 -5.00
C TYR A 52 -0.36 -20.37 -4.90
N ALA A 53 -0.72 -19.75 -6.00
CA ALA A 53 -1.78 -18.75 -6.00
C ALA A 53 -3.13 -19.37 -5.59
N ASP A 54 -3.45 -20.54 -6.11
CA ASP A 54 -4.69 -21.26 -5.81
C ASP A 54 -4.80 -21.70 -4.33
N ALA A 55 -3.67 -21.96 -3.68
CA ALA A 55 -3.61 -22.30 -2.26
C ALA A 55 -3.60 -21.03 -1.36
N TYR A 56 -2.82 -20.02 -1.73
CA TYR A 56 -2.68 -18.81 -0.91
C TYR A 56 -3.92 -17.91 -0.94
N VAL A 57 -4.55 -17.73 -2.10
CA VAL A 57 -5.68 -16.80 -2.24
C VAL A 57 -6.85 -17.13 -1.31
N PRO A 58 -7.34 -18.39 -1.21
CA PRO A 58 -8.39 -18.71 -0.24
C PRO A 58 -7.95 -18.50 1.20
N LYS A 59 -6.70 -18.87 1.53
CA LYS A 59 -6.18 -18.71 2.90
C LYS A 59 -6.03 -17.24 3.29
N ILE A 60 -5.56 -16.40 2.38
CA ILE A 60 -5.47 -14.96 2.60
C ILE A 60 -6.86 -14.35 2.78
N LYS A 61 -7.85 -14.77 1.97
CA LYS A 61 -9.24 -14.32 2.11
C LYS A 61 -9.83 -14.72 3.47
N GLU A 62 -9.60 -15.96 3.91
CA GLU A 62 -10.00 -16.44 5.24
C GLU A 62 -9.40 -15.56 6.34
N ILE A 63 -8.08 -15.31 6.30
CA ILE A 63 -7.36 -14.48 7.26
C ILE A 63 -7.89 -13.05 7.27
N LEU A 64 -8.13 -12.46 6.12
CA LEU A 64 -8.64 -11.11 5.98
C LEU A 64 -10.08 -10.97 6.50
N ASN A 65 -10.91 -11.99 6.33
CA ASN A 65 -12.26 -12.01 6.86
C ASN A 65 -12.27 -12.17 8.39
N GLU A 66 -11.38 -13.00 8.93
CA GLU A 66 -11.21 -13.16 10.38
C GLU A 66 -10.61 -11.91 11.04
N THR A 67 -9.78 -11.17 10.32
CA THR A 67 -9.11 -9.96 10.82
C THR A 67 -9.84 -8.66 10.49
N SER A 68 -11.01 -8.72 9.83
CA SER A 68 -11.75 -7.54 9.40
C SER A 68 -12.19 -6.60 10.54
N GLU A 69 -12.15 -7.06 11.78
CA GLU A 69 -12.34 -6.21 12.95
C GLU A 69 -11.07 -5.48 13.44
N LYS A 70 -9.88 -5.80 12.88
CA LYS A 70 -8.61 -5.20 13.30
C LYS A 70 -7.86 -4.59 12.12
N ARG A 71 -8.02 -3.27 11.95
CA ARG A 71 -7.20 -2.38 11.10
C ARG A 71 -6.86 -2.94 9.71
N SER A 72 -7.81 -2.89 8.83
CA SER A 72 -7.55 -3.15 7.41
C SER A 72 -6.87 -1.96 6.77
N ILE A 73 -5.75 -2.19 6.06
CA ILE A 73 -5.13 -1.20 5.16
C ILE A 73 -6.07 -0.82 4.00
N PHE A 74 -7.16 -1.58 3.82
CA PHE A 74 -8.18 -1.32 2.81
C PHE A 74 -9.30 -0.39 3.31
N VAL A 75 -9.31 0.00 4.59
CA VAL A 75 -10.25 0.99 5.10
C VAL A 75 -9.68 2.38 4.89
N PRO A 76 -10.27 3.19 3.98
CA PRO A 76 -9.79 4.55 3.72
C PRO A 76 -9.83 5.42 4.97
N ARG A 77 -8.80 6.23 5.21
CA ARG A 77 -8.69 7.08 6.40
C ARG A 77 -8.03 8.40 6.10
N THR A 78 -8.48 9.45 6.77
CA THR A 78 -7.79 10.73 6.83
C THR A 78 -6.61 10.68 7.81
N GLN A 79 -5.77 11.70 7.77
CA GLN A 79 -4.79 11.95 8.83
C GLN A 79 -4.71 13.45 9.15
N GLN A 80 -4.14 13.76 10.32
CA GLN A 80 -3.78 15.13 10.71
C GLN A 80 -2.29 15.17 11.02
N ARG A 81 -1.64 16.27 10.69
CA ARG A 81 -0.20 16.46 10.92
C ARG A 81 0.09 17.90 11.34
N ASP A 82 0.93 18.06 12.34
CA ASP A 82 1.34 19.39 12.81
C ASP A 82 2.28 20.09 11.82
N SER A 83 2.99 19.30 10.99
CA SER A 83 3.97 19.83 10.04
C SER A 83 3.35 20.45 8.79
N TYR A 84 2.12 20.13 8.46
CA TYR A 84 1.36 20.72 7.34
C TYR A 84 -0.13 20.35 7.43
N ASN A 85 -0.98 21.14 6.77
CA ASN A 85 -2.41 20.85 6.70
C ASN A 85 -2.70 19.83 5.60
N TRP A 86 -2.98 18.59 5.99
CA TRP A 86 -3.22 17.47 5.09
C TRP A 86 -4.49 17.66 4.23
N LYS A 87 -5.60 18.11 4.85
CA LYS A 87 -6.87 18.35 4.14
C LYS A 87 -6.73 19.50 3.14
N GLU A 88 -6.09 20.59 3.53
CA GLU A 88 -5.85 21.73 2.65
C GLU A 88 -5.02 21.32 1.41
N ARG A 89 -3.98 20.52 1.60
CA ARG A 89 -3.20 19.98 0.46
C ARG A 89 -4.06 19.15 -0.48
N HIS A 90 -4.95 18.32 0.04
CA HIS A 90 -5.93 17.58 -0.76
C HIS A 90 -6.82 18.53 -1.58
N GLU A 91 -7.38 19.54 -0.96
CA GLU A 91 -8.21 20.55 -1.62
C GLU A 91 -7.45 21.32 -2.72
N GLN A 92 -6.19 21.69 -2.46
CA GLN A 92 -5.31 22.31 -3.44
C GLN A 92 -5.12 21.42 -4.68
N ILE A 93 -4.93 20.12 -4.48
CA ILE A 93 -4.81 19.15 -5.58
C ILE A 93 -6.09 19.11 -6.39
N LEU A 94 -7.26 19.02 -5.75
CA LEU A 94 -8.55 19.02 -6.44
C LEU A 94 -8.75 20.30 -7.28
N ALA A 95 -8.40 21.46 -6.72
CA ALA A 95 -8.47 22.74 -7.42
C ALA A 95 -7.55 22.78 -8.64
N LEU A 96 -6.30 22.38 -8.48
CA LEU A 96 -5.31 22.35 -9.55
C LEU A 96 -5.68 21.34 -10.65
N ASN A 97 -6.29 20.20 -10.31
CA ASN A 97 -6.74 19.21 -11.30
C ASN A 97 -7.91 19.74 -12.14
N LYS A 98 -8.80 20.53 -11.53
CA LYS A 98 -9.89 21.22 -12.26
C LYS A 98 -9.37 22.30 -13.20
N GLU A 99 -8.37 23.04 -12.75
CA GLU A 99 -7.75 24.12 -13.56
C GLU A 99 -6.99 23.56 -14.75
N LYS A 100 -6.19 22.52 -14.50
CA LYS A 100 -5.35 21.90 -15.53
C LYS A 100 -5.17 20.42 -15.28
N ALA A 101 -5.75 19.60 -16.14
CA ALA A 101 -5.66 18.15 -16.07
C ALA A 101 -4.20 17.65 -16.15
N PRO A 102 -3.75 16.83 -15.20
CA PRO A 102 -2.40 16.30 -15.20
C PRO A 102 -2.23 15.18 -16.24
N GLN A 103 -1.06 15.13 -16.84
CA GLN A 103 -0.63 14.07 -17.74
C GLN A 103 0.08 12.94 -17.00
N ILE A 104 0.72 13.28 -15.88
CA ILE A 104 1.52 12.36 -15.07
C ILE A 104 1.15 12.62 -13.60
N LEU A 105 0.95 11.54 -12.87
CA LEU A 105 0.71 11.56 -11.42
C LEU A 105 1.87 10.90 -10.69
N LEU A 106 2.31 11.52 -9.60
CA LEU A 106 3.20 10.93 -8.64
C LEU A 106 2.44 10.73 -7.31
N ILE A 107 2.04 9.52 -7.01
CA ILE A 107 1.36 9.17 -5.77
C ILE A 107 2.40 8.63 -4.78
N GLY A 108 2.49 9.23 -3.59
CA GLY A 108 3.53 8.82 -2.65
C GLY A 108 3.40 9.42 -1.25
N ASN A 109 4.39 9.11 -0.45
CA ASN A 109 4.57 9.60 0.91
C ASN A 109 5.43 10.89 0.95
N SER A 110 6.15 11.12 2.06
CA SER A 110 7.02 12.30 2.25
C SER A 110 8.11 12.43 1.18
N ILE A 111 8.64 11.35 0.65
CA ILE A 111 9.66 11.37 -0.40
C ILE A 111 9.12 12.06 -1.65
N THR A 112 7.91 11.70 -2.05
CA THR A 112 7.21 12.34 -3.17
C THR A 112 6.74 13.76 -2.80
N HIS A 113 6.20 13.96 -1.59
CA HIS A 113 5.70 15.25 -1.13
C HIS A 113 6.76 16.34 -1.21
N TYR A 114 7.96 16.05 -0.71
CA TYR A 114 9.05 17.03 -0.67
C TYR A 114 9.86 17.13 -1.96
N TRP A 115 9.61 16.30 -2.95
CA TRP A 115 10.13 16.53 -4.28
C TRP A 115 9.29 17.64 -4.94
N ALA A 116 9.90 18.49 -5.73
CA ALA A 116 9.24 19.65 -6.35
C ALA A 116 7.91 19.32 -7.06
N GLY A 117 7.28 20.28 -7.65
CA GLY A 117 6.00 20.15 -8.34
C GLY A 117 4.81 20.65 -7.54
N GLU A 118 3.67 20.78 -8.20
CA GLU A 118 2.46 21.36 -7.60
C GLU A 118 1.49 20.31 -7.06
N PRO A 119 0.85 20.63 -5.90
CA PRO A 119 1.09 21.79 -5.04
C PRO A 119 2.44 21.66 -4.33
N ALA A 120 3.19 22.76 -4.32
CA ALA A 120 4.52 22.79 -3.72
C ALA A 120 4.49 22.58 -2.21
N ALA A 121 5.37 21.72 -1.70
CA ALA A 121 5.60 21.62 -0.26
C ALA A 121 6.41 22.82 0.24
N SER A 122 6.23 23.20 1.52
CA SER A 122 7.00 24.27 2.16
C SER A 122 8.52 24.04 2.13
N LEU A 123 8.95 22.78 2.09
CA LEU A 123 10.33 22.33 2.03
C LEU A 123 10.66 21.59 0.72
N ALA A 124 10.13 22.08 -0.42
CA ALA A 124 10.37 21.47 -1.72
C ALA A 124 11.88 21.32 -2.01
N ARG A 125 12.27 20.17 -2.53
CA ARG A 125 13.63 19.78 -2.86
C ARG A 125 13.72 19.29 -4.30
N GLY A 126 14.93 19.31 -4.88
CA GLY A 126 15.18 18.69 -6.18
C GLY A 126 14.45 19.38 -7.33
N THR A 127 14.24 20.67 -7.30
CA THR A 127 13.60 21.47 -8.35
C THR A 127 14.30 21.25 -9.71
N ASP A 128 15.63 21.23 -9.73
CA ASP A 128 16.40 21.04 -10.96
C ASP A 128 16.12 19.68 -11.60
N SER A 129 16.05 18.62 -10.77
CA SER A 129 15.74 17.27 -11.24
C SER A 129 14.30 17.18 -11.72
N TRP A 130 13.37 17.85 -11.06
CA TRP A 130 11.97 17.93 -11.47
C TRP A 130 11.84 18.61 -12.83
N GLU A 131 12.41 19.80 -12.99
CA GLU A 131 12.39 20.54 -14.26
C GLU A 131 13.05 19.76 -15.40
N LYS A 132 14.17 19.11 -15.13
CA LYS A 132 14.85 18.28 -16.12
C LYS A 132 14.01 17.12 -16.61
N LEU A 133 13.28 16.43 -15.69
CA LEU A 133 12.49 15.25 -16.02
C LEU A 133 11.14 15.58 -16.65
N PHE A 134 10.51 16.66 -16.20
CA PHE A 134 9.11 16.95 -16.48
C PHE A 134 8.88 18.22 -17.30
N LYS A 135 9.94 18.80 -17.87
CA LYS A 135 9.85 20.01 -18.69
C LYS A 135 8.75 19.90 -19.75
N GLY A 136 7.84 20.87 -19.75
CA GLY A 136 6.74 20.94 -20.70
C GLY A 136 5.61 19.93 -20.48
N LYS A 137 5.59 19.24 -19.34
CA LYS A 137 4.52 18.32 -18.96
C LYS A 137 3.75 18.83 -17.75
N VAL A 138 2.45 18.51 -17.70
CA VAL A 138 1.62 18.77 -16.53
C VAL A 138 1.73 17.56 -15.62
N VAL A 139 2.43 17.73 -14.51
CA VAL A 139 2.67 16.69 -13.54
C VAL A 139 2.05 17.11 -12.20
N ARG A 140 1.27 16.24 -11.59
CA ARG A 140 0.70 16.49 -10.27
C ARG A 140 1.45 15.70 -9.22
N ASN A 141 1.93 16.41 -8.20
CA ASN A 141 2.57 15.82 -7.04
C ASN A 141 1.52 15.45 -5.99
N LEU A 142 1.06 14.19 -6.03
CA LEU A 142 0.15 13.57 -5.07
C LEU A 142 0.91 12.89 -3.92
N GLY A 143 2.06 13.44 -3.56
CA GLY A 143 2.81 13.03 -2.38
C GLY A 143 2.30 13.71 -1.13
N PHE A 144 2.14 12.95 -0.04
CA PHE A 144 1.73 13.45 1.27
C PHE A 144 2.66 12.90 2.34
N GLY A 145 3.21 13.78 3.15
CA GLY A 145 4.09 13.39 4.26
C GLY A 145 3.36 12.45 5.22
N TRP A 146 4.03 11.37 5.59
CA TRP A 146 3.53 10.33 6.49
C TRP A 146 2.33 9.52 5.97
N ASP A 147 1.87 9.74 4.73
CA ASP A 147 0.79 8.92 4.18
C ASP A 147 1.12 7.44 4.22
N ARG A 148 0.14 6.70 4.64
CA ARG A 148 0.02 5.25 4.56
C ARG A 148 -0.90 4.91 3.38
N ILE A 149 -0.99 3.65 3.00
CA ILE A 149 -1.83 3.19 1.89
C ILE A 149 -3.28 3.59 2.11
N GLU A 150 -3.82 3.41 3.30
CA GLU A 150 -5.18 3.78 3.68
C GLU A 150 -5.48 5.29 3.54
N ASN A 151 -4.48 6.15 3.76
CA ASN A 151 -4.63 7.59 3.55
C ASN A 151 -4.68 7.93 2.06
N ALA A 152 -3.83 7.30 1.24
CA ALA A 152 -3.87 7.46 -0.21
C ALA A 152 -5.20 6.96 -0.79
N LEU A 153 -5.72 5.83 -0.30
CA LEU A 153 -7.04 5.32 -0.71
C LEU A 153 -8.15 6.34 -0.41
N TRP A 154 -8.14 6.94 0.79
CA TRP A 154 -9.12 7.98 1.13
C TRP A 154 -9.12 9.11 0.10
N ARG A 155 -7.94 9.63 -0.23
CA ARG A 155 -7.79 10.73 -1.19
C ARG A 155 -8.25 10.36 -2.60
N ILE A 156 -7.97 9.13 -3.03
CA ILE A 156 -8.41 8.60 -4.31
C ILE A 156 -9.94 8.54 -4.36
N TYR A 157 -10.59 7.98 -3.35
CA TYR A 157 -12.04 7.95 -3.24
C TYR A 157 -12.70 9.34 -3.08
N HIS A 158 -11.92 10.35 -2.71
CA HIS A 158 -12.39 11.74 -2.59
C HIS A 158 -11.94 12.63 -3.76
N GLY A 159 -11.75 12.04 -4.93
CA GLY A 159 -11.72 12.75 -6.20
C GLY A 159 -10.34 13.15 -6.72
N GLU A 160 -9.23 12.75 -6.08
CA GLU A 160 -7.91 13.11 -6.62
C GLU A 160 -7.60 12.53 -8.00
N LEU A 161 -8.28 11.46 -8.39
CA LEU A 161 -8.14 10.82 -9.71
C LEU A 161 -9.32 11.07 -10.65
N ASP A 162 -10.28 11.92 -10.27
CA ASP A 162 -11.51 12.10 -11.02
C ASP A 162 -11.42 13.22 -12.06
N GLY A 163 -12.16 13.05 -13.15
CA GLY A 163 -12.38 14.09 -14.16
C GLY A 163 -11.25 14.30 -15.16
N TYR A 164 -10.25 13.41 -15.22
CA TYR A 164 -9.17 13.48 -16.20
C TYR A 164 -8.56 12.09 -16.48
N ASP A 165 -7.86 11.97 -17.62
CA ASP A 165 -7.13 10.77 -18.01
C ASP A 165 -5.62 11.01 -17.94
N ALA A 166 -4.98 10.61 -16.85
CA ALA A 166 -3.53 10.65 -16.74
C ALA A 166 -2.89 9.55 -17.61
N LYS A 167 -1.86 9.94 -18.35
CA LYS A 167 -1.13 9.00 -19.24
C LYS A 167 -0.19 8.08 -18.47
N LYS A 168 0.28 8.51 -17.29
CA LYS A 168 1.22 7.77 -16.45
C LYS A 168 0.95 8.03 -14.97
N ILE A 169 1.03 6.97 -14.19
CA ILE A 169 0.97 7.01 -12.73
C ILE A 169 2.25 6.37 -12.21
N ILE A 170 2.95 7.09 -11.33
CA ILE A 170 4.12 6.59 -10.61
C ILE A 170 3.70 6.50 -9.14
N LEU A 171 3.78 5.29 -8.58
CA LEU A 171 3.34 5.00 -7.21
C LEU A 171 4.53 4.57 -6.35
N LEU A 172 4.75 5.28 -5.24
CA LEU A 172 5.76 4.94 -4.22
C LEU A 172 5.14 5.04 -2.82
N MET A 173 4.55 3.95 -2.34
CA MET A 173 3.82 3.88 -1.07
C MET A 173 4.21 2.64 -0.26
N GLY A 174 3.81 2.61 1.00
CA GLY A 174 3.90 1.45 1.88
C GLY A 174 4.97 1.54 2.97
N THR A 175 6.00 2.37 2.83
CA THR A 175 7.06 2.51 3.83
C THR A 175 6.51 2.84 5.22
N ASN A 176 5.55 3.77 5.30
CA ASN A 176 4.95 4.18 6.58
C ASN A 176 4.03 3.11 7.18
N ASN A 177 3.55 2.15 6.38
CA ASN A 177 2.77 1.02 6.89
C ASN A 177 3.63 0.01 7.65
N LEU A 178 4.94 0.01 7.43
CA LEU A 178 5.90 -0.86 8.11
C LEU A 178 6.34 -0.29 9.47
N ASP A 179 6.13 1.00 9.71
CA ASP A 179 6.50 1.66 10.96
C ASP A 179 5.42 1.43 12.03
N LYS A 180 5.78 0.68 13.07
CA LYS A 180 4.89 0.36 14.21
C LYS A 180 4.67 1.55 15.15
N ASN A 181 5.53 2.56 15.11
CA ASN A 181 5.49 3.70 16.05
C ASN A 181 4.55 4.82 15.59
N THR A 182 4.13 4.84 14.33
CA THR A 182 3.26 5.90 13.78
C THR A 182 1.80 5.80 14.23
N ASP A 183 1.41 4.70 14.89
CA ASP A 183 0.06 4.51 15.41
C ASP A 183 -0.28 5.40 16.61
N ASN A 184 0.72 5.93 17.30
CA ASN A 184 0.52 6.71 18.53
C ASN A 184 0.38 8.23 18.29
N GLU A 185 0.70 8.74 17.10
CA GLU A 185 0.67 10.18 16.81
C GLU A 185 -0.59 10.67 16.10
N SER A 186 -1.42 9.77 15.57
CA SER A 186 -2.68 10.15 14.94
C SER A 186 -3.83 10.09 15.94
N LYS A 187 -4.05 11.17 16.65
CA LYS A 187 -5.28 11.39 17.39
C LYS A 187 -6.40 11.68 16.39
N GLU A 188 -7.41 10.83 16.40
CA GLU A 188 -8.65 10.88 15.61
C GLU A 188 -8.55 10.40 14.16
N PHE A 189 -9.03 9.20 13.94
CA PHE A 189 -9.37 8.68 12.61
C PHE A 189 -10.89 8.79 12.43
N GLU A 190 -11.34 9.61 11.48
CA GLU A 190 -12.72 9.52 11.02
C GLU A 190 -12.87 8.29 10.12
N LEU A 191 -13.62 7.32 10.59
CA LEU A 191 -14.17 6.26 9.74
C LEU A 191 -15.24 6.89 8.86
N ILE A 192 -15.03 6.91 7.56
CA ILE A 192 -16.08 7.26 6.62
C ILE A 192 -16.77 5.97 6.24
N GLU A 193 -17.98 5.77 6.77
CA GLU A 193 -18.89 4.77 6.28
C GLU A 193 -19.40 5.25 4.92
N HIS A 194 -19.02 4.56 3.85
CA HIS A 194 -19.69 4.71 2.57
C HIS A 194 -20.96 3.85 2.61
N GLU A 195 -22.09 4.47 2.68
CA GLU A 195 -23.35 3.86 2.24
C GLU A 195 -23.29 3.74 0.70
N TYR A 196 -23.30 2.52 0.21
CA TYR A 196 -23.49 2.21 -1.20
C TYR A 196 -24.97 2.01 -1.49
#